data_8ce63f5886dc0e3a67b747126e7e0573
#
_entry.id   8ce63f5886dc0e3a67b747126e7e0573
#
_cell.length_a   1.000
_cell.length_b   1.000
_cell.length_c   1.000
_cell.angle_alpha   90.00
_cell.angle_beta   90.00
_cell.angle_gamma   90.00
#
_symmetry.space_group_name_H-M   'P 1'
#
loop_
_entity.id
_entity.type
_entity.pdbx_description
1 polymer ?
#
loop_
_entity_poly.entity_id
_entity_poly.type
_entity_poly.pdbx_seq_one_letter_code
_entity_poly.pdbx_strand_id
1 'polypeptide(L)'
;PEYKKVGYLTSSFKLFHLKDQNKKEFSYHYHDFHKILILLNGDITYCIEGRSYQLAPNDIVLVHAGEVHRPIIQSESPYERIIIYVSPDFLKKYKEPDCDLSHCLKQAAAEQSHVLRFHGSRAAKLKTAIQSLDHAKNDKDFAASLHQEILFLEFMIQLNRAAMHDGIEFINDSASDEKIIAVL
;
A
#
# COMPACT_ATOMS: atom_id res chain seq x y z
N PRO A 1 -25.18 0.72 -4.95
CA PRO A 1 -24.66 2.08 -4.90
C PRO A 1 -23.52 2.24 -5.92
N GLU A 2 -23.55 3.31 -6.68
CA GLU A 2 -22.50 3.61 -7.65
C GLU A 2 -21.37 4.36 -6.92
N TYR A 3 -20.19 3.73 -6.83
CA TYR A 3 -19.02 4.33 -6.18
C TYR A 3 -18.30 5.28 -7.13
N LYS A 4 -17.72 6.35 -6.59
CA LYS A 4 -17.01 7.35 -7.40
C LYS A 4 -15.59 6.93 -7.70
N LYS A 5 -15.17 7.07 -8.96
CA LYS A 5 -13.76 7.07 -9.32
C LYS A 5 -13.12 8.35 -8.83
N VAL A 6 -11.98 8.24 -8.14
CA VAL A 6 -11.25 9.38 -7.57
C VAL A 6 -9.80 9.35 -8.03
N GLY A 7 -9.27 10.55 -8.33
CA GLY A 7 -7.87 10.75 -8.68
C GLY A 7 -7.51 10.37 -10.11
N TYR A 8 -6.36 10.86 -10.52
CA TYR A 8 -5.76 10.63 -11.84
C TYR A 8 -4.29 10.26 -11.66
N LEU A 9 -3.81 9.38 -12.53
CA LEU A 9 -2.40 9.07 -12.65
C LEU A 9 -1.96 9.27 -14.10
N THR A 10 -1.22 10.35 -14.36
CA THR A 10 -0.67 10.70 -15.68
C THR A 10 0.79 10.30 -15.85
N SER A 11 1.43 9.84 -14.78
CA SER A 11 2.81 9.35 -14.71
C SER A 11 2.85 7.85 -14.42
N SER A 12 4.02 7.24 -14.50
CA SER A 12 4.24 5.82 -14.19
C SER A 12 3.91 5.49 -12.74
N PHE A 13 4.25 6.38 -11.82
CA PHE A 13 3.91 6.32 -10.40
C PHE A 13 3.90 7.73 -9.81
N LYS A 14 3.30 7.87 -8.64
CA LYS A 14 3.30 9.12 -7.87
C LYS A 14 3.29 8.82 -6.38
N LEU A 15 4.14 9.52 -5.62
CA LEU A 15 4.26 9.36 -4.18
C LEU A 15 3.72 10.59 -3.45
N PHE A 16 2.97 10.34 -2.37
CA PHE A 16 2.48 11.35 -1.43
C PHE A 16 2.90 10.95 -0.02
N HIS A 17 3.33 11.91 0.77
CA HIS A 17 3.45 11.78 2.21
C HIS A 17 2.43 12.72 2.85
N LEU A 18 1.42 12.17 3.49
CA LEU A 18 0.27 12.92 4.01
C LEU A 18 0.13 12.73 5.51
N LYS A 19 -0.24 13.82 6.19
CA LYS A 19 -0.52 13.83 7.62
C LYS A 19 -1.74 14.67 7.88
N ASP A 20 -2.86 14.01 8.21
CA ASP A 20 -4.09 14.67 8.64
C ASP A 20 -4.09 14.78 10.16
N GLN A 21 -4.23 16.02 10.67
CA GLN A 21 -4.17 16.31 12.10
C GLN A 21 -5.53 16.11 12.81
N ASN A 22 -6.62 16.20 12.04
CA ASN A 22 -7.98 16.08 12.54
C ASN A 22 -8.66 14.84 11.96
N LYS A 23 -9.60 14.30 12.73
CA LYS A 23 -10.46 13.21 12.26
C LYS A 23 -11.23 13.67 11.01
N LYS A 24 -11.08 12.89 9.94
CA LYS A 24 -11.68 13.15 8.64
C LYS A 24 -12.45 11.92 8.19
N GLU A 25 -13.61 12.16 7.60
CA GLU A 25 -14.38 11.08 6.97
C GLU A 25 -13.98 10.91 5.50
N PHE A 26 -13.83 9.67 5.09
CA PHE A 26 -13.55 9.28 3.72
C PHE A 26 -14.70 8.43 3.20
N SER A 27 -15.21 8.78 2.02
CA SER A 27 -16.21 7.98 1.32
C SER A 27 -15.57 6.79 0.62
N TYR A 28 -16.34 5.73 0.40
CA TYR A 28 -15.95 4.65 -0.48
C TYR A 28 -15.71 5.16 -1.90
N HIS A 29 -14.57 4.78 -2.47
CA HIS A 29 -14.15 5.18 -3.82
C HIS A 29 -13.22 4.14 -4.42
N TYR A 30 -12.91 4.29 -5.70
CA TYR A 30 -11.94 3.46 -6.42
C TYR A 30 -11.05 4.30 -7.33
N HIS A 31 -9.96 3.68 -7.79
CA HIS A 31 -9.01 4.25 -8.76
C HIS A 31 -8.85 3.30 -9.94
N ASP A 32 -8.42 3.81 -11.10
CA ASP A 32 -8.02 2.99 -12.24
C ASP A 32 -6.52 2.65 -12.28
N PHE A 33 -5.84 2.84 -11.16
CA PHE A 33 -4.45 2.52 -10.90
C PHE A 33 -4.32 1.76 -9.57
N HIS A 34 -3.19 1.06 -9.38
CA HIS A 34 -2.89 0.44 -8.08
C HIS A 34 -2.51 1.49 -7.05
N LYS A 35 -2.83 1.22 -5.81
CA LYS A 35 -2.46 2.05 -4.66
C LYS A 35 -1.73 1.19 -3.64
N ILE A 36 -0.55 1.65 -3.23
CA ILE A 36 0.21 1.09 -2.11
C ILE A 36 0.18 2.14 -1.01
N LEU A 37 -0.25 1.77 0.18
CA LEU A 37 -0.27 2.67 1.34
C LEU A 37 0.59 2.08 2.45
N ILE A 38 1.47 2.87 3.02
CA ILE A 38 2.26 2.51 4.20
C ILE A 38 1.77 3.38 5.37
N LEU A 39 1.23 2.75 6.40
CA LEU A 39 0.83 3.46 7.62
C LEU A 39 2.05 3.81 8.44
N LEU A 40 2.23 5.09 8.76
CA LEU A 40 3.30 5.55 9.65
C LEU A 40 2.78 5.79 11.06
N ASN A 41 1.61 6.39 11.18
CA ASN A 41 0.95 6.67 12.46
C ASN A 41 -0.56 6.78 12.28
N GLY A 42 -1.31 6.44 13.32
CA GLY A 42 -2.76 6.56 13.38
C GLY A 42 -3.44 5.27 13.80
N ASP A 43 -4.68 5.41 14.28
CA ASP A 43 -5.59 4.31 14.60
C ASP A 43 -6.58 4.18 13.45
N ILE A 44 -6.32 3.24 12.55
CA ILE A 44 -6.98 3.15 11.24
C ILE A 44 -7.53 1.75 11.01
N THR A 45 -8.82 1.67 10.70
CA THR A 45 -9.42 0.51 10.05
C THR A 45 -9.50 0.78 8.55
N TYR A 46 -8.91 -0.09 7.73
CA TYR A 46 -8.94 0.05 6.27
C TYR A 46 -9.92 -0.94 5.65
N CYS A 47 -10.92 -0.43 4.95
CA CYS A 47 -11.95 -1.25 4.30
C CYS A 47 -11.66 -1.38 2.81
N ILE A 48 -11.62 -2.61 2.30
CA ILE A 48 -11.38 -2.92 0.87
C ILE A 48 -12.30 -4.07 0.47
N GLU A 49 -13.12 -3.87 -0.56
CA GLU A 49 -14.02 -4.91 -1.12
C GLU A 49 -14.82 -5.66 -0.03
N GLY A 50 -15.37 -4.91 0.93
CA GLY A 50 -16.18 -5.44 2.03
C GLY A 50 -15.41 -6.12 3.16
N ARG A 51 -14.08 -6.13 3.11
CA ARG A 51 -13.21 -6.59 4.20
C ARG A 51 -12.68 -5.42 4.99
N SER A 52 -12.45 -5.61 6.28
CA SER A 52 -11.96 -4.59 7.20
C SER A 52 -10.68 -5.05 7.89
N TYR A 53 -9.66 -4.20 7.87
CA TYR A 53 -8.34 -4.49 8.44
C TYR A 53 -7.97 -3.46 9.48
N GLN A 54 -7.70 -3.89 10.70
CA GLN A 54 -7.10 -3.02 11.73
C GLN A 54 -5.60 -2.91 11.46
N LEU A 55 -5.15 -1.72 11.07
CA LEU A 55 -3.76 -1.48 10.71
C LEU A 55 -2.88 -1.25 11.94
N ALA A 56 -1.62 -1.65 11.83
CA ALA A 56 -0.52 -1.27 12.72
C ALA A 56 0.50 -0.40 11.96
N PRO A 57 1.31 0.41 12.66
CA PRO A 57 2.39 1.17 12.03
C PRO A 57 3.33 0.28 11.23
N ASN A 58 3.71 0.73 10.04
CA ASN A 58 4.50 0.05 9.00
C ASN A 58 3.77 -1.07 8.24
N ASP A 59 2.49 -1.31 8.49
CA ASP A 59 1.69 -2.16 7.61
C ASP A 59 1.63 -1.57 6.20
N ILE A 60 1.65 -2.45 5.21
CA ILE A 60 1.53 -2.09 3.80
C ILE A 60 0.18 -2.58 3.28
N VAL A 61 -0.63 -1.65 2.80
CA VAL A 61 -1.93 -1.92 2.19
C VAL A 61 -1.77 -1.92 0.68
N LEU A 62 -2.24 -2.99 0.04
CA LEU A 62 -2.24 -3.15 -1.42
C LEU A 62 -3.68 -3.08 -1.94
N VAL A 63 -3.98 -2.04 -2.71
CA VAL A 63 -5.28 -1.86 -3.38
C VAL A 63 -5.07 -2.00 -4.87
N HIS A 64 -5.73 -2.97 -5.50
CA HIS A 64 -5.70 -3.15 -6.95
C HIS A 64 -6.52 -2.07 -7.66
N ALA A 65 -6.17 -1.79 -8.91
CA ALA A 65 -6.98 -0.93 -9.77
C ALA A 65 -8.43 -1.45 -9.83
N GLY A 66 -9.39 -0.56 -9.58
CA GLY A 66 -10.82 -0.88 -9.60
C GLY A 66 -11.40 -1.32 -8.25
N GLU A 67 -10.60 -1.65 -7.25
CA GLU A 67 -11.11 -2.06 -5.94
C GLU A 67 -11.67 -0.89 -5.14
N VAL A 68 -12.86 -1.09 -4.59
CA VAL A 68 -13.55 -0.09 -3.75
C VAL A 68 -13.00 -0.14 -2.34
N HIS A 69 -12.58 1.03 -1.83
CA HIS A 69 -11.93 1.11 -0.53
C HIS A 69 -12.16 2.46 0.18
N ARG A 70 -11.89 2.47 1.48
CA ARG A 70 -11.75 3.69 2.31
C ARG A 70 -10.99 3.40 3.60
N PRO A 71 -10.26 4.38 4.17
CA PRO A 71 -9.85 4.35 5.56
C PRO A 71 -10.99 4.83 6.47
N ILE A 72 -11.05 4.28 7.69
CA ILE A 72 -11.86 4.76 8.80
C ILE A 72 -10.91 5.17 9.91
N ILE A 73 -10.91 6.45 10.28
CA ILE A 73 -10.07 6.99 11.34
C ILE A 73 -10.79 6.78 12.66
N GLN A 74 -10.20 5.98 13.58
CA GLN A 74 -10.83 5.55 14.83
C GLN A 74 -10.58 6.52 15.98
N SER A 75 -9.51 7.31 15.94
CA SER A 75 -9.13 8.22 17.03
C SER A 75 -8.72 9.61 16.52
N GLU A 76 -8.43 10.52 17.44
CA GLU A 76 -7.91 11.86 17.14
C GLU A 76 -6.39 11.89 16.91
N SER A 77 -5.70 10.73 16.96
CA SER A 77 -4.28 10.63 16.63
C SER A 77 -4.04 11.04 15.18
N PRO A 78 -2.94 11.75 14.87
CA PRO A 78 -2.63 12.11 13.49
C PRO A 78 -2.56 10.89 12.58
N TYR A 79 -3.27 10.95 11.45
CA TYR A 79 -3.20 9.94 10.40
C TYR A 79 -2.07 10.26 9.43
N GLU A 80 -0.91 9.63 9.63
CA GLU A 80 0.27 9.82 8.80
C GLU A 80 0.55 8.56 7.96
N ARG A 81 0.69 8.75 6.67
CA ARG A 81 0.91 7.66 5.70
C ARG A 81 1.69 8.13 4.49
N ILE A 82 2.38 7.17 3.86
CA ILE A 82 2.91 7.31 2.51
C ILE A 82 1.96 6.58 1.57
N ILE A 83 1.59 7.22 0.47
CA ILE A 83 0.74 6.66 -0.59
C ILE A 83 1.53 6.66 -1.88
N ILE A 84 1.54 5.52 -2.57
CA ILE A 84 2.14 5.39 -3.90
C ILE A 84 1.05 4.94 -4.86
N TYR A 85 0.77 5.74 -5.88
CA TYR A 85 -0.04 5.37 -7.03
C TYR A 85 0.86 4.75 -8.08
N VAL A 86 0.43 3.63 -8.67
CA VAL A 86 1.24 2.86 -9.63
C VAL A 86 0.40 2.50 -10.84
N SER A 87 0.89 2.84 -12.04
CA SER A 87 0.28 2.42 -13.29
C SER A 87 0.46 0.91 -13.50
N PRO A 88 -0.63 0.15 -13.75
CA PRO A 88 -0.51 -1.27 -14.11
C PRO A 88 0.37 -1.49 -15.35
N ASP A 89 0.30 -0.62 -16.34
CA ASP A 89 1.09 -0.72 -17.57
C ASP A 89 2.58 -0.46 -17.32
N PHE A 90 2.91 0.40 -16.35
CA PHE A 90 4.30 0.61 -15.96
C PHE A 90 4.93 -0.65 -15.38
N LEU A 91 4.23 -1.38 -14.51
CA LEU A 91 4.73 -2.63 -13.94
C LEU A 91 4.97 -3.70 -15.01
N LYS A 92 4.15 -3.74 -16.05
CA LYS A 92 4.28 -4.68 -17.17
C LYS A 92 5.56 -4.48 -18.00
N LYS A 93 6.10 -3.26 -18.05
CA LYS A 93 7.36 -2.98 -18.79
C LYS A 93 8.55 -3.79 -18.26
N TYR A 94 8.53 -4.15 -16.98
CA TYR A 94 9.63 -4.85 -16.31
C TYR A 94 9.32 -6.34 -16.10
N LYS A 95 8.32 -6.86 -16.83
CA LYS A 95 7.96 -8.27 -16.74
C LYS A 95 8.88 -9.11 -17.62
N GLU A 96 9.69 -9.94 -16.96
CA GLU A 96 10.59 -10.93 -17.56
C GLU A 96 10.29 -12.31 -16.93
N PRO A 97 10.84 -13.41 -17.46
CA PRO A 97 10.59 -14.76 -16.91
C PRO A 97 10.91 -14.90 -15.41
N ASP A 98 11.90 -14.18 -14.91
CA ASP A 98 12.37 -14.18 -13.53
C ASP A 98 12.01 -12.90 -12.74
N CYS A 99 11.26 -12.00 -13.35
CA CYS A 99 10.90 -10.70 -12.76
C CYS A 99 9.45 -10.33 -13.06
N ASP A 100 8.63 -10.27 -12.03
CA ASP A 100 7.27 -9.73 -12.09
C ASP A 100 7.05 -8.81 -10.89
N LEU A 101 7.16 -7.50 -11.09
CA LEU A 101 6.99 -6.51 -10.02
C LEU A 101 5.56 -6.47 -9.45
N SER A 102 4.59 -7.09 -10.09
CA SER A 102 3.22 -7.25 -9.58
C SER A 102 3.03 -8.52 -8.74
N HIS A 103 4.07 -9.31 -8.48
CA HIS A 103 3.95 -10.59 -7.77
C HIS A 103 3.34 -10.41 -6.37
N CYS A 104 3.76 -9.40 -5.59
CA CYS A 104 3.19 -9.13 -4.27
C CYS A 104 1.68 -8.87 -4.31
N LEU A 105 1.17 -8.19 -5.34
CA LEU A 105 -0.25 -7.97 -5.55
C LEU A 105 -0.99 -9.29 -5.83
N LYS A 106 -0.42 -10.14 -6.67
CA LYS A 106 -0.99 -11.47 -6.99
C LYS A 106 -1.00 -12.39 -5.78
N GLN A 107 0.09 -12.37 -5.01
CA GLN A 107 0.18 -13.16 -3.78
C GLN A 107 -0.83 -12.69 -2.74
N ALA A 108 -0.98 -11.40 -2.52
CA ALA A 108 -1.98 -10.84 -1.62
C ALA A 108 -3.41 -11.29 -2.03
N ALA A 109 -3.71 -11.28 -3.33
CA ALA A 109 -4.98 -11.78 -3.84
C ALA A 109 -5.18 -13.28 -3.57
N ALA A 110 -4.14 -14.11 -3.76
CA ALA A 110 -4.17 -15.54 -3.46
C ALA A 110 -4.37 -15.84 -1.97
N GLU A 111 -3.74 -15.05 -1.10
CA GLU A 111 -3.90 -15.12 0.37
C GLU A 111 -5.19 -14.46 0.87
N GLN A 112 -5.97 -13.88 -0.04
CA GLN A 112 -7.21 -13.16 0.28
C GLN A 112 -7.03 -12.04 1.33
N SER A 113 -5.86 -11.41 1.33
CA SER A 113 -5.53 -10.29 2.20
C SER A 113 -4.96 -9.12 1.40
N HIS A 114 -5.35 -7.91 1.77
CA HIS A 114 -4.82 -6.66 1.20
C HIS A 114 -3.75 -6.03 2.08
N VAL A 115 -3.44 -6.60 3.25
CA VAL A 115 -2.54 -5.99 4.24
C VAL A 115 -1.41 -6.94 4.58
N LEU A 116 -0.19 -6.44 4.36
CA LEU A 116 1.06 -7.14 4.62
C LEU A 116 1.76 -6.50 5.80
N ARG A 117 2.14 -7.33 6.79
CA ARG A 117 2.96 -6.95 7.94
C ARG A 117 4.29 -7.67 7.87
N PHE A 118 5.38 -6.93 7.93
CA PHE A 118 6.73 -7.44 7.76
C PHE A 118 7.49 -7.48 9.08
N HIS A 119 8.31 -8.51 9.26
CA HIS A 119 9.13 -8.73 10.43
C HIS A 119 10.60 -8.96 10.05
N GLY A 120 11.52 -8.74 11.01
CA GLY A 120 12.93 -9.06 10.88
C GLY A 120 13.72 -8.16 9.91
N SER A 121 14.80 -8.69 9.36
CA SER A 121 15.76 -7.94 8.55
C SER A 121 15.22 -7.44 7.20
N ARG A 122 14.24 -8.13 6.64
CA ARG A 122 13.59 -7.71 5.38
C ARG A 122 12.71 -6.48 5.57
N ALA A 123 12.05 -6.37 6.73
CA ALA A 123 11.32 -5.16 7.10
C ALA A 123 12.26 -3.94 7.15
N ALA A 124 13.48 -4.09 7.65
CA ALA A 124 14.47 -3.01 7.69
C ALA A 124 14.89 -2.54 6.29
N LYS A 125 15.16 -3.47 5.36
CA LYS A 125 15.50 -3.15 3.95
C LYS A 125 14.35 -2.43 3.24
N LEU A 126 13.14 -2.93 3.44
CA LEU A 126 11.94 -2.33 2.87
C LEU A 126 11.72 -0.92 3.41
N LYS A 127 11.87 -0.72 4.72
CA LYS A 127 11.79 0.59 5.37
C LYS A 127 12.83 1.57 4.81
N THR A 128 14.07 1.13 4.60
CA THR A 128 15.12 1.96 3.98
C THR A 128 14.74 2.37 2.55
N ALA A 129 14.22 1.44 1.74
CA ALA A 129 13.77 1.75 0.38
C ALA A 129 12.62 2.77 0.36
N ILE A 130 11.65 2.63 1.27
CA ILE A 130 10.53 3.59 1.43
C ILE A 130 11.05 4.98 1.81
N GLN A 131 11.97 5.07 2.77
CA GLN A 131 12.55 6.32 3.22
C GLN A 131 13.35 7.02 2.10
N SER A 132 14.14 6.27 1.34
CA SER A 132 14.89 6.82 0.21
C SER A 132 13.96 7.39 -0.86
N LEU A 133 12.89 6.67 -1.19
CA LEU A 133 11.90 7.14 -2.16
C LEU A 133 11.13 8.37 -1.64
N ASP A 134 10.74 8.39 -0.37
CA ASP A 134 10.07 9.54 0.25
C ASP A 134 10.96 10.79 0.27
N HIS A 135 12.24 10.65 0.58
CA HIS A 135 13.18 11.77 0.54
C HIS A 135 13.36 12.32 -0.88
N ALA A 136 13.38 11.47 -1.89
CA ALA A 136 13.59 11.89 -3.27
C ALA A 136 12.34 12.50 -3.95
N LYS A 137 11.16 12.48 -3.32
CA LYS A 137 9.91 12.97 -3.95
C LYS A 137 9.95 14.44 -4.38
N ASN A 138 10.76 15.25 -3.72
CA ASN A 138 10.93 16.68 -4.01
C ASN A 138 12.29 17.01 -4.63
N ASP A 139 13.05 16.00 -5.03
CA ASP A 139 14.35 16.17 -5.68
C ASP A 139 14.20 16.97 -6.98
N LYS A 140 15.09 17.92 -7.21
CA LYS A 140 15.15 18.79 -8.41
C LYS A 140 16.54 18.82 -9.03
N ASP A 141 17.45 18.00 -8.54
CA ASP A 141 18.82 17.94 -9.02
C ASP A 141 18.92 17.22 -10.38
N PHE A 142 20.10 17.13 -10.93
CA PHE A 142 20.35 16.42 -12.17
C PHE A 142 19.74 15.02 -12.17
N ALA A 143 19.01 14.69 -13.22
CA ALA A 143 18.35 13.40 -13.41
C ALA A 143 17.35 13.01 -12.28
N ALA A 144 16.73 13.97 -11.58
CA ALA A 144 15.83 13.72 -10.47
C ALA A 144 14.70 12.71 -10.82
N SER A 145 14.07 12.84 -11.97
CA SER A 145 13.02 11.91 -12.41
C SER A 145 13.52 10.49 -12.59
N LEU A 146 14.70 10.33 -13.18
CA LEU A 146 15.33 9.01 -13.34
C LEU A 146 15.73 8.44 -11.97
N HIS A 147 16.27 9.25 -11.09
CA HIS A 147 16.61 8.85 -9.73
C HIS A 147 15.38 8.36 -8.95
N GLN A 148 14.28 9.10 -9.01
CA GLN A 148 13.01 8.68 -8.40
C GLN A 148 12.49 7.37 -8.98
N GLU A 149 12.59 7.15 -10.30
CA GLU A 149 12.19 5.89 -10.93
C GLU A 149 13.07 4.71 -10.46
N ILE A 150 14.38 4.90 -10.36
CA ILE A 150 15.30 3.88 -9.82
C ILE A 150 14.93 3.52 -8.38
N LEU A 151 14.68 4.51 -7.53
CA LEU A 151 14.30 4.28 -6.14
C LEU A 151 12.92 3.60 -6.00
N PHE A 152 11.99 3.94 -6.88
CA PHE A 152 10.70 3.25 -6.93
C PHE A 152 10.84 1.79 -7.35
N LEU A 153 11.65 1.50 -8.35
CA LEU A 153 11.95 0.12 -8.78
C LEU A 153 12.65 -0.66 -7.65
N GLU A 154 13.60 -0.06 -6.95
CA GLU A 154 14.23 -0.65 -5.76
C GLU A 154 13.20 -0.97 -4.67
N PHE A 155 12.29 -0.04 -4.38
CA PHE A 155 11.19 -0.28 -3.45
C PHE A 155 10.33 -1.48 -3.89
N MET A 156 9.93 -1.57 -5.16
CA MET A 156 9.12 -2.67 -5.68
C MET A 156 9.88 -4.01 -5.63
N ILE A 157 11.18 -4.00 -5.90
CA ILE A 157 12.02 -5.20 -5.76
C ILE A 157 12.05 -5.67 -4.29
N GLN A 158 12.30 -4.76 -3.34
CA GLN A 158 12.36 -5.11 -1.93
C GLN A 158 10.98 -5.57 -1.40
N LEU A 159 9.89 -4.95 -1.84
CA LEU A 159 8.53 -5.35 -1.48
C LEU A 159 8.24 -6.79 -1.97
N ASN A 160 8.54 -7.10 -3.22
CA ASN A 160 8.34 -8.44 -3.77
C ASN A 160 9.25 -9.48 -3.11
N ARG A 161 10.52 -9.17 -2.88
CA ARG A 161 11.45 -10.05 -2.15
C ARG A 161 10.97 -10.34 -0.73
N ALA A 162 10.47 -9.33 -0.04
CA ALA A 162 9.91 -9.50 1.30
C ALA A 162 8.65 -10.37 1.27
N ALA A 163 7.78 -10.20 0.26
CA ALA A 163 6.56 -10.98 0.10
C ALA A 163 6.82 -12.47 -0.24
N MET A 164 7.97 -12.80 -0.85
CA MET A 164 8.33 -14.18 -1.24
C MET A 164 8.99 -15.01 -0.14
N HIS A 165 9.35 -14.38 0.99
CA HIS A 165 10.17 -15.04 2.01
C HIS A 165 9.46 -15.07 3.37
N ASP A 166 9.98 -15.88 4.30
CA ASP A 166 9.51 -15.93 5.68
C ASP A 166 9.63 -14.56 6.35
N GLY A 167 8.72 -14.27 7.28
CA GLY A 167 8.66 -13.01 8.01
C GLY A 167 7.63 -12.01 7.47
N ILE A 168 6.77 -12.46 6.54
CA ILE A 168 5.56 -11.76 6.15
C ILE A 168 4.34 -12.36 6.87
N GLU A 169 3.44 -11.51 7.26
CA GLU A 169 2.12 -11.87 7.78
C GLU A 169 1.07 -11.20 6.90
N PHE A 170 0.16 -12.00 6.34
CA PHE A 170 -1.05 -11.50 5.68
C PHE A 170 -2.13 -11.30 6.73
N ILE A 171 -2.52 -10.06 6.96
CA ILE A 171 -3.47 -9.72 8.03
C ILE A 171 -4.87 -10.19 7.64
N ASN A 172 -5.53 -10.85 8.57
CA ASN A 172 -6.90 -11.32 8.40
C ASN A 172 -7.92 -10.18 8.46
N ASP A 173 -9.06 -10.40 7.81
CA ASP A 173 -10.23 -9.54 7.95
C ASP A 173 -10.74 -9.55 9.40
N SER A 174 -10.80 -8.39 10.05
CA SER A 174 -11.28 -8.25 11.43
C SER A 174 -12.74 -8.65 11.61
N ALA A 175 -13.57 -8.58 10.56
CA ALA A 175 -14.96 -9.05 10.59
C ALA A 175 -15.07 -10.58 10.67
N SER A 176 -14.05 -11.33 10.22
CA SER A 176 -14.00 -12.80 10.34
C SER A 176 -13.75 -13.22 11.77
N ASP A 177 -12.94 -12.48 12.52
CA ASP A 177 -12.63 -12.78 13.92
C ASP A 177 -13.85 -12.55 14.83
N GLU A 178 -14.66 -11.52 14.58
CA GLU A 178 -15.91 -11.27 15.32
C GLU A 178 -16.96 -12.37 15.09
N LYS A 179 -17.03 -12.97 13.88
CA LYS A 179 -17.94 -14.09 13.59
C LYS A 179 -17.55 -15.37 14.31
N ILE A 180 -16.26 -15.63 14.50
CA ILE A 180 -15.76 -16.80 15.23
C ILE A 180 -16.10 -16.68 16.73
N ILE A 181 -16.00 -15.50 17.31
CA ILE A 181 -16.32 -15.24 18.72
C ILE A 181 -17.83 -15.38 18.98
N ALA A 182 -18.69 -15.04 18.02
CA ALA A 182 -20.15 -15.16 18.15
C ALA A 182 -20.70 -16.59 18.04
N VAL A 183 -19.88 -17.57 17.64
CA VAL A 183 -20.24 -19.00 17.49
C VAL A 183 -19.72 -19.86 18.66
N LEU A 184 -18.89 -19.30 19.53
CA LEU A 184 -18.39 -19.94 20.75
C LEU A 184 -19.22 -19.50 21.98
#